data_00154c26c251a6aee820fed15f2ce3fa
#
_entry.id   00154c26c251a6aee820fed15f2ce3fa
#
_cell.length_a   1.000
_cell.length_b   1.000
_cell.length_c   1.000
_cell.angle_alpha   90.00
_cell.angle_beta   90.00
_cell.angle_gamma   90.00
#
_symmetry.space_group_name_H-M   'P 1'
#
loop_
_entity.id
_entity.type
_entity.pdbx_description
1 polymer ?
#
loop_
_entity_poly.entity_id
_entity_poly.type
_entity_poly.pdbx_seq_one_letter_code
_entity_poly.pdbx_strand_id
1 'polypeptide(L)'
;LRVGEMYLIAAEASYMKDGSGLSFLNDLRSKRGATALLNLSGAQLFSQIKDEWARETCGEGFRLDCLKRWGDGCRRMAAQHLTDGFLRNDPNYLDLNVPATDKHFVWELPQNDTQANTNLQKNWE
;
A
#
# COMPACT_ATOMS: atom_id res chain seq x y z
N LEU A 1 -4.55 -13.69 9.07
CA LEU A 1 -4.21 -12.83 10.21
C LEU A 1 -2.91 -13.32 10.84
N ARG A 2 -1.88 -12.47 10.88
CA ARG A 2 -0.55 -12.81 11.41
C ARG A 2 -0.17 -11.86 12.54
N VAL A 3 0.70 -12.33 13.44
CA VAL A 3 1.19 -11.51 14.56
C VAL A 3 1.89 -10.23 14.05
N GLY A 4 2.66 -10.31 12.95
CA GLY A 4 3.29 -9.15 12.32
C GLY A 4 2.28 -8.08 11.91
N GLU A 5 1.17 -8.48 11.32
CA GLU A 5 0.06 -7.58 10.98
C GLU A 5 -0.53 -6.89 12.21
N MET A 6 -0.67 -7.60 13.34
CA MET A 6 -1.17 -7.02 14.58
C MET A 6 -0.24 -5.94 15.14
N TYR A 7 1.08 -6.13 15.05
CA TYR A 7 2.05 -5.10 15.43
C TYR A 7 1.93 -3.86 14.54
N LEU A 8 1.73 -4.03 13.24
CA LEU A 8 1.56 -2.91 12.30
C LEU A 8 0.25 -2.17 12.54
N ILE A 9 -0.84 -2.88 12.80
CA ILE A 9 -2.12 -2.27 13.19
C ILE A 9 -1.95 -1.46 14.49
N ALA A 10 -1.27 -2.02 15.49
CA ALA A 10 -1.02 -1.32 16.76
C ALA A 10 -0.14 -0.07 16.56
N ALA A 11 0.91 -0.17 15.74
CA ALA A 11 1.77 0.96 15.42
C ALA A 11 1.00 2.08 14.71
N GLU A 12 0.21 1.74 13.69
CA GLU A 12 -0.59 2.70 12.92
C GLU A 12 -1.70 3.33 13.79
N ALA A 13 -2.43 2.52 14.56
CA ALA A 13 -3.49 3.01 15.45
C ALA A 13 -2.94 3.95 16.54
N SER A 14 -1.79 3.62 17.12
CA SER A 14 -1.12 4.51 18.10
C SER A 14 -0.66 5.81 17.44
N TYR A 15 -0.12 5.73 16.24
CA TYR A 15 0.23 6.94 15.49
C TYR A 15 -0.98 7.84 15.22
N MET A 16 -2.09 7.27 14.78
CA MET A 16 -3.31 8.02 14.50
C MET A 16 -3.94 8.61 15.76
N LYS A 17 -3.77 7.95 16.90
CA LYS A 17 -4.31 8.39 18.18
C LYS A 17 -3.55 9.59 18.77
N ASP A 18 -2.23 9.50 18.84
CA ASP A 18 -1.39 10.43 19.60
C ASP A 18 0.01 10.67 19.03
N GLY A 19 0.28 10.17 17.81
CA GLY A 19 1.57 10.32 17.16
C GLY A 19 2.64 9.33 17.65
N SER A 20 2.29 8.39 18.53
CA SER A 20 3.18 7.32 19.00
C SER A 20 3.19 6.12 18.03
N GLY A 21 3.71 4.96 18.47
CA GLY A 21 3.69 3.73 17.66
C GLY A 21 5.07 3.21 17.30
N LEU A 22 6.12 3.99 17.55
CA LEU A 22 7.50 3.59 17.26
C LEU A 22 7.90 2.30 18.01
N SER A 23 7.41 2.09 19.24
CA SER A 23 7.70 0.88 20.02
C SER A 23 7.16 -0.37 19.33
N PHE A 24 5.89 -0.37 18.90
CA PHE A 24 5.28 -1.51 18.19
C PHE A 24 6.00 -1.80 16.87
N LEU A 25 6.38 -0.75 16.15
CA LEU A 25 7.14 -0.89 14.92
C LEU A 25 8.51 -1.53 15.19
N ASN A 26 9.22 -1.09 16.21
CA ASN A 26 10.53 -1.63 16.59
C ASN A 26 10.45 -3.05 17.14
N ASP A 27 9.39 -3.40 17.86
CA ASP A 27 9.15 -4.77 18.31
C ASP A 27 9.03 -5.73 17.14
N LEU A 28 8.25 -5.38 16.11
CA LEU A 28 8.17 -6.16 14.88
C LEU A 28 9.53 -6.26 14.20
N ARG A 29 10.21 -5.13 13.98
CA ARG A 29 11.51 -5.07 13.32
C ARG A 29 12.56 -5.92 14.04
N SER A 30 12.59 -5.89 15.37
CA SER A 30 13.46 -6.74 16.18
C SER A 30 13.19 -8.23 15.94
N LYS A 31 11.93 -8.65 15.85
CA LYS A 31 11.55 -10.04 15.55
C LYS A 31 11.93 -10.47 14.13
N ARG A 32 12.15 -9.53 13.23
CA ARG A 32 12.63 -9.76 11.86
C ARG A 32 14.14 -9.60 11.71
N GLY A 33 14.87 -9.35 12.81
CA GLY A 33 16.33 -9.12 12.77
C GLY A 33 16.73 -7.77 12.17
N ALA A 34 15.80 -6.83 12.04
CA ALA A 34 16.05 -5.49 11.52
C ALA A 34 16.47 -4.53 12.63
N THR A 35 17.31 -3.56 12.29
CA THR A 35 17.77 -2.53 13.23
C THR A 35 16.61 -1.67 13.70
N ALA A 36 16.58 -1.34 14.99
CA ALA A 36 15.62 -0.43 15.55
C ALA A 36 15.77 0.99 14.97
N LEU A 37 14.62 1.64 14.77
CA LEU A 37 14.56 3.04 14.36
C LEU A 37 14.60 3.92 15.61
N LEU A 38 15.35 5.02 15.54
CA LEU A 38 15.55 5.92 16.68
C LEU A 38 15.00 7.32 16.34
N ASN A 39 14.41 7.95 17.35
CA ASN A 39 14.01 9.36 17.30
C ASN A 39 13.10 9.75 16.14
N LEU A 40 12.21 8.85 15.74
CA LEU A 40 11.23 9.12 14.69
C LEU A 40 9.90 9.59 15.28
N SER A 41 9.34 10.62 14.68
CA SER A 41 8.03 11.18 15.04
C SER A 41 7.35 11.78 13.82
N GLY A 42 6.07 12.14 13.96
CA GLY A 42 5.30 12.81 12.90
C GLY A 42 5.35 12.06 11.56
N ALA A 43 5.43 12.80 10.47
CA ALA A 43 5.40 12.24 9.11
C ALA A 43 6.50 11.21 8.83
N GLN A 44 7.67 11.34 9.46
CA GLN A 44 8.76 10.38 9.28
C GLN A 44 8.41 9.02 9.89
N LEU A 45 7.83 8.99 11.09
CA LEU A 45 7.37 7.77 11.72
C LEU A 45 6.28 7.10 10.87
N PHE A 46 5.31 7.89 10.40
CA PHE A 46 4.23 7.35 9.58
C PHE A 46 4.74 6.78 8.25
N SER A 47 5.70 7.43 7.62
CA SER A 47 6.35 6.88 6.42
C SER A 47 7.00 5.53 6.70
N GLN A 48 7.70 5.38 7.82
CA GLN A 48 8.31 4.09 8.20
C GLN A 48 7.27 3.01 8.53
N ILE A 49 6.14 3.36 9.13
CA ILE A 49 5.02 2.43 9.33
C ILE A 49 4.48 1.94 7.98
N LYS A 50 4.26 2.84 7.02
CA LYS A 50 3.82 2.49 5.66
C LYS A 50 4.81 1.59 4.93
N ASP A 51 6.10 1.87 5.06
CA ASP A 51 7.16 1.06 4.48
C ASP A 51 7.23 -0.34 5.09
N GLU A 52 7.04 -0.45 6.40
CA GLU A 52 7.03 -1.75 7.07
C GLU A 52 5.79 -2.57 6.70
N TRP A 53 4.61 -1.93 6.54
CA TRP A 53 3.44 -2.57 5.95
C TRP A 53 3.76 -3.19 4.59
N ALA A 54 4.43 -2.43 3.71
CA ALA A 54 4.78 -2.90 2.38
C ALA A 54 5.76 -4.09 2.42
N ARG A 55 6.72 -4.09 3.35
CA ARG A 55 7.71 -5.18 3.51
C ARG A 55 7.07 -6.44 4.10
N GLU A 56 6.33 -6.28 5.20
CA GLU A 56 5.76 -7.40 5.94
C GLU A 56 4.65 -8.13 5.16
N THR A 57 3.89 -7.39 4.34
CA THR A 57 2.76 -7.93 3.59
C THR A 57 3.03 -8.04 2.08
N CYS A 58 4.30 -8.07 1.69
CA CYS A 58 4.70 -8.18 0.29
C CYS A 58 4.13 -9.45 -0.36
N GLY A 59 3.43 -9.28 -1.48
CA GLY A 59 2.81 -10.39 -2.21
C GLY A 59 1.51 -10.92 -1.62
N GLU A 60 0.98 -10.34 -0.53
CA GLU A 60 -0.23 -10.82 0.14
C GLU A 60 -1.51 -10.06 -0.23
N GLY A 61 -1.44 -9.13 -1.18
CA GLY A 61 -2.60 -8.41 -1.69
C GLY A 61 -3.04 -7.18 -0.87
N PHE A 62 -2.41 -6.89 0.26
CA PHE A 62 -2.81 -5.77 1.15
C PHE A 62 -2.49 -4.38 0.60
N ARG A 63 -1.61 -4.27 -0.39
CA ARG A 63 -1.06 -2.96 -0.80
C ARG A 63 -2.13 -1.97 -1.27
N LEU A 64 -3.09 -2.42 -2.08
CA LEU A 64 -4.15 -1.56 -2.58
C LEU A 64 -5.01 -1.00 -1.45
N ASP A 65 -5.41 -1.86 -0.51
CA ASP A 65 -6.24 -1.45 0.63
C ASP A 65 -5.49 -0.48 1.56
N CYS A 66 -4.19 -0.71 1.76
CA CYS A 66 -3.35 0.21 2.51
C CYS A 66 -3.27 1.58 1.84
N LEU A 67 -3.01 1.65 0.53
CA LEU A 67 -2.95 2.92 -0.21
C LEU A 67 -4.28 3.66 -0.16
N LYS A 68 -5.39 2.97 -0.36
CA LYS A 68 -6.75 3.55 -0.24
C LYS A 68 -6.99 4.13 1.15
N ARG A 69 -6.68 3.37 2.20
CA ARG A 69 -6.88 3.80 3.60
C ARG A 69 -6.06 5.04 3.95
N TRP A 70 -4.85 5.14 3.42
CA TRP A 70 -3.96 6.29 3.66
C TRP A 70 -4.24 7.48 2.75
N GLY A 71 -5.05 7.31 1.71
CA GLY A 71 -5.26 8.32 0.68
C GLY A 71 -4.02 8.54 -0.19
N ASP A 72 -3.18 7.52 -0.31
CA ASP A 72 -1.96 7.55 -1.11
C ASP A 72 -2.23 7.06 -2.54
N GLY A 73 -1.55 7.66 -3.50
CA GLY A 73 -1.46 7.14 -4.86
C GLY A 73 -0.49 5.96 -4.95
N CYS A 74 -0.45 5.32 -6.12
CA CYS A 74 0.51 4.28 -6.43
C CYS A 74 1.53 4.81 -7.43
N ARG A 75 2.81 4.75 -7.06
CA ARG A 75 3.90 5.03 -8.00
C ARG A 75 4.74 3.78 -8.18
N ARG A 76 4.86 3.35 -9.42
CA ARG A 76 5.79 2.30 -9.82
C ARG A 76 6.87 2.91 -10.70
N MET A 77 8.11 2.86 -10.24
CA MET A 77 9.26 3.32 -11.01
C MET A 77 9.60 2.30 -12.10
N ALA A 78 10.22 2.78 -13.17
CA ALA A 78 10.75 1.91 -14.22
C ALA A 78 11.70 0.87 -13.61
N ALA A 79 11.60 -0.37 -14.07
CA ALA A 79 12.46 -1.43 -13.58
C ALA A 79 13.92 -1.18 -14.00
N GLN A 80 14.79 -1.11 -13.02
CA GLN A 80 16.20 -0.71 -13.22
C GLN A 80 17.06 -1.81 -13.85
N HIS A 81 16.65 -3.08 -13.81
CA HIS A 81 17.48 -4.24 -14.18
C HIS A 81 16.73 -5.30 -15.01
N LEU A 82 15.84 -4.89 -15.90
CA LEU A 82 15.26 -5.84 -16.84
C LEU A 82 16.29 -6.10 -17.95
N THR A 83 16.93 -7.27 -17.86
CA THR A 83 17.74 -7.84 -18.94
C THR A 83 16.84 -8.41 -20.05
N ASP A 84 15.57 -8.63 -19.76
CA ASP A 84 14.60 -9.18 -20.68
C ASP A 84 14.00 -8.06 -21.55
N GLY A 85 14.24 -8.11 -22.86
CA GLY A 85 13.76 -7.13 -23.81
C GLY A 85 12.23 -7.04 -23.90
N PHE A 86 11.50 -8.01 -23.40
CA PHE A 86 10.05 -8.06 -23.46
C PHE A 86 9.38 -6.95 -22.63
N LEU A 87 9.87 -6.71 -21.42
CA LEU A 87 9.31 -5.67 -20.52
C LEU A 87 9.96 -4.29 -20.74
N ARG A 88 11.11 -4.24 -21.38
CA ARG A 88 11.90 -3.02 -21.57
C ARG A 88 11.28 -1.99 -22.51
N ASN A 89 10.51 -2.43 -23.48
CA ASN A 89 9.98 -1.61 -24.56
C ASN A 89 8.48 -1.30 -24.44
N ASP A 90 7.81 -1.80 -23.39
CA ASP A 90 6.41 -1.49 -23.15
C ASP A 90 6.30 -0.20 -22.33
N PRO A 91 5.76 0.90 -22.89
CA PRO A 91 5.60 2.17 -22.20
C PRO A 91 4.76 2.06 -20.93
N ASN A 92 3.89 1.05 -20.83
CA ASN A 92 3.07 0.80 -19.64
C ASN A 92 3.88 0.30 -18.43
N TYR A 93 5.11 -0.16 -18.65
CA TYR A 93 6.02 -0.62 -17.60
C TYR A 93 7.13 0.37 -17.23
N LEU A 94 7.18 1.54 -17.87
CA LEU A 94 8.26 2.50 -17.63
C LEU A 94 8.07 3.22 -16.30
N ASP A 95 7.20 4.16 -16.20
CA ASP A 95 6.90 4.90 -14.95
C ASP A 95 5.38 5.07 -14.83
N LEU A 96 4.80 4.45 -13.84
CA LEU A 96 3.37 4.54 -13.61
C LEU A 96 3.12 5.35 -12.35
N ASN A 97 2.41 6.45 -12.49
CA ASN A 97 1.94 7.27 -11.39
C ASN A 97 0.41 7.34 -11.42
N VAL A 98 -0.23 6.64 -10.48
CA VAL A 98 -1.68 6.62 -10.34
C VAL A 98 -2.03 7.44 -9.09
N PRO A 99 -2.68 8.60 -9.24
CA PRO A 99 -3.07 9.43 -8.10
C PRO A 99 -4.13 8.73 -7.24
N ALA A 100 -4.22 9.09 -5.96
CA ALA A 100 -5.18 8.50 -5.02
C ALA A 100 -6.66 8.68 -5.43
N THR A 101 -6.92 9.69 -6.26
CA THR A 101 -8.27 9.99 -6.80
C THR A 101 -8.61 9.24 -8.08
N ASP A 102 -7.69 8.41 -8.57
CA ASP A 102 -7.89 7.66 -9.81
C ASP A 102 -9.03 6.63 -9.64
N LYS A 103 -9.87 6.55 -10.67
CA LYS A 103 -11.01 5.63 -10.69
C LYS A 103 -10.59 4.16 -10.50
N HIS A 104 -9.41 3.76 -10.91
CA HIS A 104 -8.91 2.39 -10.78
C HIS A 104 -8.62 1.96 -9.32
N PHE A 105 -8.68 2.88 -8.35
CA PHE A 105 -8.69 2.51 -6.93
C PHE A 105 -10.03 1.94 -6.45
N VAL A 106 -11.07 2.00 -7.28
CA VAL A 106 -12.40 1.42 -7.00
C VAL A 106 -12.64 0.29 -7.99
N TRP A 107 -13.05 -0.88 -7.52
CA TRP A 107 -13.41 -1.98 -8.41
C TRP A 107 -14.60 -1.60 -9.28
N GLU A 108 -14.55 -1.96 -10.56
CA GLU A 108 -15.67 -1.81 -11.47
C GLU A 108 -16.83 -2.72 -11.02
N LEU A 109 -18.06 -2.24 -11.17
CA LEU A 109 -19.23 -3.09 -10.97
C LEU A 109 -19.22 -4.21 -12.01
N PRO A 110 -19.47 -5.47 -11.61
CA PRO A 110 -19.49 -6.59 -12.54
C PRO A 110 -20.41 -6.34 -13.72
N GLN A 111 -19.95 -6.64 -14.91
CA GLN A 111 -20.73 -6.40 -16.13
C GLN A 111 -22.06 -7.14 -16.14
N ASN A 112 -22.12 -8.34 -15.57
CA ASN A 112 -23.35 -9.10 -15.46
C ASN A 112 -24.41 -8.38 -14.61
N ASP A 113 -23.98 -7.72 -13.53
CA ASP A 113 -24.89 -6.99 -12.63
C ASP A 113 -25.43 -5.73 -13.30
N THR A 114 -24.58 -5.00 -14.03
CA THR A 114 -25.00 -3.81 -14.78
C THR A 114 -25.87 -4.14 -15.98
N GLN A 115 -25.73 -5.32 -16.58
CA GLN A 115 -26.62 -5.81 -17.64
C GLN A 115 -27.98 -6.31 -17.11
N ALA A 116 -27.97 -6.94 -15.94
CA ALA A 116 -29.20 -7.46 -15.31
C ALA A 116 -30.06 -6.36 -14.68
N ASN A 117 -29.43 -5.27 -14.23
CA ASN A 117 -30.14 -4.13 -13.62
C ASN A 117 -29.77 -2.83 -14.32
N THR A 118 -30.65 -2.36 -15.20
CA THR A 118 -30.45 -1.13 -15.99
C THR A 118 -30.45 0.15 -15.16
N ASN A 119 -30.81 0.09 -13.87
CA ASN A 119 -30.70 1.23 -12.95
C ASN A 119 -29.33 1.35 -12.31
N LEU A 120 -28.47 0.32 -12.43
CA LEU A 120 -27.08 0.40 -11.99
C LEU A 120 -26.25 1.18 -13.01
N GLN A 121 -25.72 2.28 -12.56
CA GLN A 121 -24.73 3.03 -13.35
C GLN A 121 -23.34 2.45 -13.12
N LYS A 122 -22.56 2.34 -14.19
CA LYS A 122 -21.14 2.00 -14.07
C LYS A 122 -20.44 3.05 -13.21
N ASN A 123 -19.61 2.60 -12.31
CA ASN A 123 -18.87 3.51 -11.43
C ASN A 123 -17.64 4.14 -12.13
N TRP A 124 -17.33 3.68 -13.33
CA TRP A 124 -16.36 4.31 -14.24
C TRP A 124 -16.60 3.87 -15.69
N GLU A 125 -16.39 4.80 -16.59
CA GLU A 125 -16.46 4.64 -18.04
C GLU A 125 -15.04 4.56 -18.64
#